data_4228d18e5e0b6301236e13f94cb4d678
#
_entry.id   4228d18e5e0b6301236e13f94cb4d678
#
_cell.length_a   1.000
_cell.length_b   1.000
_cell.length_c   1.000
_cell.angle_alpha   90.00
_cell.angle_beta   90.00
_cell.angle_gamma   90.00
#
_symmetry.space_group_name_H-M   'P 1'
#
loop_
_entity.id
_entity.type
_entity.pdbx_description
1 polymer ?
#
loop_
_entity_poly.entity_id
_entity_poly.type
_entity_poly.pdbx_seq_one_letter_code
_entity_poly.pdbx_strand_id
1 'polypeptide(L)'
;IELLTILKELAHGEHLAVVLSLHELELAQKIADTVVCVSPAGVSGVLTPKEAFAPENIRALYGLTEEQYAALYGAPEPPKPEANPAGPQFEHYVRSGQKLLRCGYTTGTCAALGAAGAARLLLTGHAPETVALRTPKGIVVEVAPIFCRKTDTGAECAIRKDGGDDVDVTTGLPVIASVVLEPDAPGVRIFGGEGVGRVTKPGLDQPVGEAAINHVPRQMIAEALEREAENAAYTGGFAVTISIEGGAETAKRTFNPHIGVEGGLSVLGTSGIVEPMSQQAILDTIQLEMNQAALRAKNTDGPRRLVLAPGNYGLDYLASALPQFERFPVVKTSNFIGDTLDMAAAANFEEALLVGHIGKLVKLAAGVMNTHSHTADGRAEVFCAHAALCGASREVCGALMDAATTDACLDILDGAGLRAPVLESILAAIQLHLDRRAGGGFRVGAVLFSNQHGPLGETKTAKELMAEWKM
;
A
#
# COMPACT_ATOMS: atom_id res chain seq x y z
N ILE A 1 21.20 -7.66 1.88
CA ILE A 1 21.38 -6.18 1.81
C ILE A 1 22.43 -5.74 2.84
N GLU A 2 22.32 -6.11 4.13
CA GLU A 2 23.28 -5.71 5.18
C GLU A 2 24.72 -6.13 4.87
N LEU A 3 24.95 -7.39 4.45
CA LEU A 3 26.30 -7.86 4.10
C LEU A 3 26.93 -7.04 2.96
N LEU A 4 26.14 -6.68 1.95
CA LEU A 4 26.63 -5.90 0.81
C LEU A 4 26.95 -4.44 1.21
N THR A 5 26.19 -3.87 2.13
CA THR A 5 26.47 -2.56 2.71
C THR A 5 27.78 -2.59 3.51
N ILE A 6 27.98 -3.60 4.33
CA ILE A 6 29.24 -3.81 5.08
C ILE A 6 30.43 -3.97 4.12
N LEU A 7 30.28 -4.74 3.06
CA LEU A 7 31.34 -4.89 2.05
C LEU A 7 31.68 -3.56 1.36
N LYS A 8 30.68 -2.73 1.05
CA LYS A 8 30.89 -1.40 0.48
C LYS A 8 31.62 -0.47 1.46
N GLU A 9 31.20 -0.46 2.71
CA GLU A 9 31.86 0.35 3.77
C GLU A 9 33.31 -0.10 3.98
N LEU A 10 33.56 -1.40 4.02
CA LEU A 10 34.93 -1.95 4.12
C LEU A 10 35.77 -1.60 2.90
N ALA A 11 35.21 -1.73 1.69
CA ALA A 11 35.93 -1.41 0.47
C ALA A 11 36.38 0.07 0.46
N HIS A 12 35.49 0.98 0.85
CA HIS A 12 35.80 2.42 0.88
C HIS A 12 36.71 2.78 2.07
N GLY A 13 36.47 2.20 3.27
CA GLY A 13 37.25 2.50 4.48
C GLY A 13 38.69 1.97 4.44
N GLU A 14 38.89 0.77 3.89
CA GLU A 14 40.18 0.10 3.81
C GLU A 14 40.84 0.22 2.41
N HIS A 15 40.26 1.02 1.49
CA HIS A 15 40.72 1.19 0.11
C HIS A 15 40.91 -0.14 -0.65
N LEU A 16 39.97 -1.06 -0.46
CA LEU A 16 39.98 -2.37 -1.10
C LEU A 16 39.17 -2.37 -2.40
N ALA A 17 39.63 -3.12 -3.40
CA ALA A 17 38.83 -3.42 -4.59
C ALA A 17 38.02 -4.71 -4.33
N VAL A 18 36.70 -4.59 -4.33
CA VAL A 18 35.78 -5.71 -4.18
C VAL A 18 35.06 -5.94 -5.52
N VAL A 19 35.17 -7.15 -6.06
CA VAL A 19 34.48 -7.56 -7.29
C VAL A 19 33.38 -8.56 -6.93
N LEU A 20 32.14 -8.26 -7.30
CA LEU A 20 30.97 -9.10 -7.04
C LEU A 20 30.28 -9.45 -8.36
N SER A 21 29.84 -10.71 -8.49
CA SER A 21 28.93 -11.12 -9.56
C SER A 21 27.52 -11.12 -9.01
N LEU A 22 26.66 -10.28 -9.56
CA LEU A 22 25.28 -10.11 -9.15
C LEU A 22 24.35 -10.26 -10.36
N HIS A 23 23.23 -10.93 -10.15
CA HIS A 23 22.15 -11.06 -11.14
C HIS A 23 20.90 -10.24 -10.74
N GLU A 24 20.89 -9.70 -9.52
CA GLU A 24 19.83 -8.81 -9.03
C GLU A 24 20.21 -7.35 -9.34
N LEU A 25 19.58 -6.79 -10.38
CA LEU A 25 19.89 -5.45 -10.88
C LEU A 25 19.73 -4.35 -9.82
N GLU A 26 18.66 -4.41 -9.03
CA GLU A 26 18.40 -3.40 -7.98
C GLU A 26 19.48 -3.37 -6.90
N LEU A 27 20.03 -4.53 -6.53
CA LEU A 27 21.13 -4.60 -5.57
C LEU A 27 22.41 -4.04 -6.19
N ALA A 28 22.73 -4.44 -7.42
CA ALA A 28 23.91 -3.93 -8.12
C ALA A 28 23.85 -2.40 -8.28
N GLN A 29 22.68 -1.83 -8.61
CA GLN A 29 22.50 -0.39 -8.76
C GLN A 29 22.74 0.39 -7.44
N LYS A 30 22.37 -0.19 -6.29
CA LYS A 30 22.51 0.46 -4.98
C LYS A 30 23.92 0.42 -4.40
N ILE A 31 24.72 -0.61 -4.74
CA ILE A 31 25.98 -0.86 -4.04
C ILE A 31 27.23 -0.66 -4.92
N ALA A 32 27.13 -0.86 -6.24
CA ALA A 32 28.29 -0.78 -7.12
C ALA A 32 28.76 0.66 -7.34
N ASP A 33 30.06 0.87 -7.34
CA ASP A 33 30.68 2.13 -7.78
C ASP A 33 30.87 2.12 -9.30
N THR A 34 31.19 0.94 -9.86
CA THR A 34 31.28 0.67 -11.30
C THR A 34 30.68 -0.69 -11.64
N VAL A 35 30.21 -0.84 -12.86
CA VAL A 35 29.55 -2.07 -13.36
C VAL A 35 30.18 -2.51 -14.67
N VAL A 36 30.36 -3.81 -14.82
CA VAL A 36 30.70 -4.48 -16.07
C VAL A 36 29.60 -5.48 -16.40
N CYS A 37 28.91 -5.30 -17.52
CA CYS A 37 27.86 -6.22 -17.95
C CYS A 37 28.45 -7.36 -18.76
N VAL A 38 28.06 -8.60 -18.41
CA VAL A 38 28.46 -9.81 -19.13
C VAL A 38 27.23 -10.44 -19.76
N SER A 39 27.25 -10.62 -21.08
CA SER A 39 26.16 -11.23 -21.86
C SER A 39 26.70 -12.25 -22.86
N PRO A 40 25.84 -13.06 -23.50
CA PRO A 40 26.28 -13.94 -24.60
C PRO A 40 26.92 -13.19 -25.76
N ALA A 41 26.62 -11.92 -25.93
CA ALA A 41 27.20 -11.07 -26.97
C ALA A 41 28.60 -10.51 -26.63
N GLY A 42 29.05 -10.67 -25.38
CA GLY A 42 30.36 -10.21 -24.91
C GLY A 42 30.30 -9.50 -23.55
N VAL A 43 31.39 -8.79 -23.25
CA VAL A 43 31.60 -8.05 -22.00
C VAL A 43 31.61 -6.56 -22.33
N SER A 44 30.86 -5.76 -21.57
CA SER A 44 30.85 -4.30 -21.73
C SER A 44 32.18 -3.68 -21.26
N GLY A 45 32.41 -2.42 -21.60
CA GLY A 45 33.37 -1.58 -20.87
C GLY A 45 32.93 -1.35 -19.43
N VAL A 46 33.78 -0.69 -18.64
CA VAL A 46 33.45 -0.25 -17.28
C VAL A 46 32.45 0.92 -17.40
N LEU A 47 31.29 0.75 -16.77
CA LEU A 47 30.17 1.71 -16.80
C LEU A 47 29.90 2.22 -15.38
N THR A 48 29.36 3.41 -15.27
CA THR A 48 28.73 3.84 -14.01
C THR A 48 27.41 3.06 -13.79
N PRO A 49 26.92 2.91 -12.56
CA PRO A 49 25.61 2.27 -12.32
C PRO A 49 24.50 2.92 -13.14
N LYS A 50 24.51 4.25 -13.28
CA LYS A 50 23.51 4.98 -14.06
C LYS A 50 23.51 4.59 -15.54
N GLU A 51 24.69 4.44 -16.13
CA GLU A 51 24.83 4.01 -17.52
C GLU A 51 24.49 2.53 -17.69
N ALA A 52 24.99 1.66 -16.81
CA ALA A 52 24.76 0.23 -16.91
C ALA A 52 23.27 -0.14 -16.81
N PHE A 53 22.50 0.59 -16.00
CA PHE A 53 21.07 0.37 -15.78
C PHE A 53 20.15 1.26 -16.60
N ALA A 54 20.68 2.00 -17.60
CA ALA A 54 19.88 2.70 -18.57
C ALA A 54 19.03 1.71 -19.40
N PRO A 55 17.77 2.05 -19.76
CA PRO A 55 16.84 1.16 -20.44
C PRO A 55 17.43 0.49 -21.68
N GLU A 56 18.21 1.22 -22.48
CA GLU A 56 18.88 0.72 -23.67
C GLU A 56 19.92 -0.37 -23.36
N ASN A 57 20.69 -0.21 -22.29
CA ASN A 57 21.72 -1.16 -21.88
C ASN A 57 21.12 -2.42 -21.27
N ILE A 58 20.05 -2.29 -20.48
CA ILE A 58 19.29 -3.44 -19.94
C ILE A 58 18.66 -4.23 -21.10
N ARG A 59 18.05 -3.55 -22.07
CA ARG A 59 17.47 -4.21 -23.24
C ARG A 59 18.53 -4.96 -24.05
N ALA A 60 19.68 -4.34 -24.26
CA ALA A 60 20.80 -4.97 -24.95
C ALA A 60 21.37 -6.17 -24.17
N LEU A 61 21.48 -6.07 -22.84
CA LEU A 61 22.00 -7.13 -21.97
C LEU A 61 21.14 -8.40 -21.99
N TYR A 62 19.81 -8.24 -21.98
CA TYR A 62 18.86 -9.36 -21.96
C TYR A 62 18.21 -9.65 -23.31
N GLY A 63 18.56 -8.94 -24.37
CA GLY A 63 17.97 -9.12 -25.69
C GLY A 63 16.48 -8.79 -25.78
N LEU A 64 16.00 -7.83 -24.97
CA LEU A 64 14.60 -7.49 -24.86
C LEU A 64 14.16 -6.49 -25.93
N THR A 65 12.97 -6.67 -26.50
CA THR A 65 12.30 -5.63 -27.26
C THR A 65 11.81 -4.51 -26.32
N GLU A 66 11.44 -3.36 -26.89
CA GLU A 66 10.91 -2.23 -26.10
C GLU A 66 9.62 -2.60 -25.36
N GLU A 67 8.74 -3.36 -26.01
CA GLU A 67 7.50 -3.87 -25.43
C GLU A 67 7.76 -4.87 -24.29
N GLN A 68 8.73 -5.76 -24.46
CA GLN A 68 9.13 -6.72 -23.44
C GLN A 68 9.79 -6.02 -22.24
N TYR A 69 10.61 -5.01 -22.50
CA TYR A 69 11.21 -4.20 -21.44
C TYR A 69 10.13 -3.46 -20.65
N ALA A 70 9.19 -2.80 -21.34
CA ALA A 70 8.07 -2.09 -20.70
C ALA A 70 7.15 -3.02 -19.89
N ALA A 71 6.96 -4.27 -20.33
CA ALA A 71 6.18 -5.26 -19.60
C ALA A 71 6.86 -5.77 -18.32
N LEU A 72 8.21 -5.87 -18.32
CA LEU A 72 9.00 -6.40 -17.19
C LEU A 72 9.41 -5.33 -16.19
N TYR A 73 9.77 -4.14 -16.66
CA TYR A 73 10.36 -3.06 -15.84
C TYR A 73 9.47 -1.82 -15.76
N GLY A 74 8.32 -1.82 -16.43
CA GLY A 74 7.47 -0.65 -16.62
C GLY A 74 8.00 0.28 -17.72
N ALA A 75 7.12 1.15 -18.23
CA ALA A 75 7.59 2.25 -19.08
C ALA A 75 8.59 3.10 -18.28
N PRO A 76 9.63 3.68 -18.92
CA PRO A 76 10.59 4.53 -18.23
C PRO A 76 9.82 5.57 -17.40
N GLU A 77 10.18 5.71 -16.12
CA GLU A 77 9.57 6.76 -15.29
C GLU A 77 9.72 8.09 -16.04
N PRO A 78 8.65 8.84 -16.23
CA PRO A 78 8.78 10.21 -16.70
C PRO A 78 9.76 10.91 -15.74
N PRO A 79 10.63 11.80 -16.26
CA PRO A 79 11.60 12.49 -15.41
C PRO A 79 10.87 13.05 -14.21
N LYS A 80 11.39 12.77 -12.99
CA LYS A 80 10.80 13.33 -11.75
C LYS A 80 10.65 14.83 -11.98
N PRO A 81 9.45 15.39 -11.91
CA PRO A 81 9.28 16.81 -12.12
C PRO A 81 10.20 17.53 -11.14
N GLU A 82 11.01 18.44 -11.66
CA GLU A 82 11.93 19.25 -10.89
C GLU A 82 11.17 19.87 -9.70
N ALA A 83 11.75 19.80 -8.51
CA ALA A 83 11.19 20.46 -7.33
C ALA A 83 10.92 21.91 -7.70
N ASN A 84 9.73 22.43 -7.32
CA ASN A 84 9.36 23.81 -7.60
C ASN A 84 10.35 24.75 -6.86
N PRO A 85 11.26 25.46 -7.55
CA PRO A 85 12.36 26.16 -6.89
C PRO A 85 11.95 27.45 -6.16
N ALA A 86 10.68 27.84 -6.15
CA ALA A 86 10.25 29.20 -5.79
C ALA A 86 9.19 29.31 -4.69
N GLY A 87 9.00 28.30 -3.83
CA GLY A 87 7.99 28.41 -2.76
C GLY A 87 8.43 27.70 -1.47
N PRO A 88 7.72 27.99 -0.33
CA PRO A 88 7.98 27.28 0.93
C PRO A 88 7.80 25.80 0.74
N GLN A 89 8.80 25.00 1.12
CA GLN A 89 8.69 23.55 1.15
C GLN A 89 7.91 23.17 2.41
N PHE A 90 7.02 22.19 2.26
CA PHE A 90 6.31 21.64 3.41
C PHE A 90 7.26 20.79 4.24
N GLU A 91 7.62 21.29 5.42
CA GLU A 91 8.54 20.67 6.36
C GLU A 91 7.79 20.15 7.58
N HIS A 92 7.24 18.96 7.44
CA HIS A 92 6.67 18.21 8.55
C HIS A 92 7.25 16.80 8.54
N TYR A 93 7.67 16.31 9.70
CA TYR A 93 8.40 15.06 9.82
C TYR A 93 7.76 14.14 10.85
N VAL A 94 7.77 12.84 10.55
CA VAL A 94 7.38 11.79 11.49
C VAL A 94 8.54 10.84 11.73
N ARG A 95 8.62 10.32 12.94
CA ARG A 95 9.63 9.33 13.28
C ARG A 95 9.14 7.92 12.97
N SER A 96 9.90 7.20 12.16
CA SER A 96 9.68 5.77 11.89
C SER A 96 10.92 4.98 12.31
N GLY A 97 10.87 4.34 13.49
CA GLY A 97 12.03 3.73 14.11
C GLY A 97 13.12 4.77 14.42
N GLN A 98 14.31 4.58 13.83
CA GLN A 98 15.43 5.51 13.99
C GLN A 98 15.47 6.61 12.91
N LYS A 99 14.62 6.53 11.89
CA LYS A 99 14.59 7.48 10.78
C LYS A 99 13.56 8.58 11.03
N LEU A 100 13.91 9.79 10.58
CA LEU A 100 13.00 10.92 10.49
C LEU A 100 12.59 11.04 9.02
N LEU A 101 11.30 10.86 8.73
CA LEU A 101 10.76 10.85 7.37
C LEU A 101 9.93 12.12 7.15
N ARG A 102 10.11 12.76 6.00
CA ARG A 102 9.34 13.94 5.60
C ARG A 102 7.94 13.53 5.16
N CYS A 103 6.93 14.15 5.75
CA CYS A 103 5.55 14.01 5.34
C CYS A 103 5.27 14.77 4.03
N GLY A 104 4.26 14.33 3.34
CA GLY A 104 3.63 15.04 2.24
C GLY A 104 2.21 15.50 2.58
N TYR A 105 1.46 15.90 1.58
CA TYR A 105 0.04 16.24 1.71
C TYR A 105 -0.80 15.55 0.62
N THR A 106 -2.07 15.29 0.93
CA THR A 106 -2.94 14.43 0.11
C THR A 106 -3.46 15.14 -1.13
N THR A 107 -4.01 14.39 -2.10
CA THR A 107 -4.73 14.95 -3.26
C THR A 107 -5.90 15.81 -2.84
N GLY A 108 -6.59 15.46 -1.73
CA GLY A 108 -7.64 16.29 -1.14
C GLY A 108 -7.14 17.64 -0.64
N THR A 109 -5.97 17.68 -0.01
CA THR A 109 -5.33 18.93 0.42
C THR A 109 -4.93 19.78 -0.78
N CYS A 110 -4.37 19.18 -1.83
CA CYS A 110 -4.04 19.91 -3.07
C CYS A 110 -5.31 20.54 -3.68
N ALA A 111 -6.40 19.77 -3.77
CA ALA A 111 -7.67 20.25 -4.32
C ALA A 111 -8.24 21.45 -3.52
N ALA A 112 -8.21 21.37 -2.18
CA ALA A 112 -8.71 22.43 -1.31
C ALA A 112 -7.83 23.71 -1.38
N LEU A 113 -6.49 23.55 -1.41
CA LEU A 113 -5.56 24.67 -1.62
C LEU A 113 -5.76 25.32 -2.98
N GLY A 114 -5.91 24.52 -4.04
CA GLY A 114 -6.21 25.02 -5.38
C GLY A 114 -7.53 25.79 -5.42
N ALA A 115 -8.59 25.25 -4.80
CA ALA A 115 -9.89 25.92 -4.72
C ALA A 115 -9.79 27.26 -3.99
N ALA A 116 -9.09 27.31 -2.84
CA ALA A 116 -8.87 28.56 -2.10
C ALA A 116 -8.11 29.60 -2.96
N GLY A 117 -7.04 29.18 -3.64
CA GLY A 117 -6.25 30.07 -4.51
C GLY A 117 -7.06 30.65 -5.66
N ALA A 118 -7.85 29.82 -6.35
CA ALA A 118 -8.70 30.24 -7.45
C ALA A 118 -9.82 31.19 -6.96
N ALA A 119 -10.46 30.85 -5.83
CA ALA A 119 -11.50 31.73 -5.23
C ALA A 119 -10.92 33.08 -4.82
N ARG A 120 -9.77 33.10 -4.16
CA ARG A 120 -9.08 34.34 -3.79
C ARG A 120 -8.81 35.22 -5.00
N LEU A 121 -8.31 34.65 -6.10
CA LEU A 121 -8.09 35.38 -7.34
C LEU A 121 -9.37 35.98 -7.90
N LEU A 122 -10.50 35.25 -7.86
CA LEU A 122 -11.80 35.77 -8.33
C LEU A 122 -12.32 36.86 -7.45
N LEU A 123 -12.26 36.74 -6.15
CA LEU A 123 -12.84 37.65 -5.18
C LEU A 123 -12.02 38.92 -4.97
N THR A 124 -10.68 38.82 -5.07
CA THR A 124 -9.76 39.93 -4.81
C THR A 124 -9.15 40.54 -6.09
N GLY A 125 -9.17 39.80 -7.18
CA GLY A 125 -8.52 40.18 -8.44
C GLY A 125 -7.01 39.89 -8.49
N HIS A 126 -6.41 39.39 -7.38
CA HIS A 126 -4.98 39.15 -7.27
C HIS A 126 -4.67 37.66 -7.07
N ALA A 127 -3.75 37.13 -7.86
CA ALA A 127 -3.27 35.76 -7.67
C ALA A 127 -2.43 35.68 -6.38
N PRO A 128 -2.67 34.69 -5.50
CA PRO A 128 -1.87 34.54 -4.31
C PRO A 128 -0.47 33.98 -4.64
N GLU A 129 0.57 34.49 -3.96
CA GLU A 129 1.92 33.92 -4.02
C GLU A 129 2.00 32.57 -3.30
N THR A 130 1.28 32.46 -2.16
CA THR A 130 1.12 31.22 -1.40
C THR A 130 -0.34 31.01 -1.03
N VAL A 131 -0.73 29.75 -0.87
CA VAL A 131 -2.02 29.33 -0.34
C VAL A 131 -1.79 28.44 0.87
N ALA A 132 -2.59 28.64 1.91
CA ALA A 132 -2.47 27.89 3.16
C ALA A 132 -3.84 27.40 3.64
N LEU A 133 -3.86 26.18 4.18
CA LEU A 133 -5.03 25.66 4.89
C LEU A 133 -4.61 24.80 6.08
N ARG A 134 -5.49 24.69 7.07
CA ARG A 134 -5.36 23.76 8.18
C ARG A 134 -6.04 22.45 7.80
N THR A 135 -5.26 21.37 7.80
CA THR A 135 -5.76 20.02 7.50
C THR A 135 -6.61 19.46 8.65
N PRO A 136 -7.41 18.41 8.43
CA PRO A 136 -8.14 17.71 9.50
C PRO A 136 -7.23 17.22 10.64
N LYS A 137 -5.97 16.92 10.34
CA LYS A 137 -4.95 16.57 11.34
C LYS A 137 -4.50 17.77 12.20
N GLY A 138 -4.94 18.99 11.88
CA GLY A 138 -4.56 20.21 12.59
C GLY A 138 -3.23 20.84 12.12
N ILE A 139 -2.57 20.23 11.13
CA ILE A 139 -1.31 20.72 10.56
C ILE A 139 -1.64 21.74 9.47
N VAL A 140 -0.94 22.88 9.47
CA VAL A 140 -1.05 23.87 8.42
C VAL A 140 -0.14 23.48 7.26
N VAL A 141 -0.70 23.40 6.05
CA VAL A 141 0.03 23.23 4.80
C VAL A 141 0.00 24.56 4.08
N GLU A 142 1.17 25.12 3.79
CA GLU A 142 1.35 26.34 3.03
C GLU A 142 2.29 26.07 1.85
N VAL A 143 1.84 26.40 0.62
CA VAL A 143 2.60 26.10 -0.60
C VAL A 143 2.37 27.20 -1.64
N ALA A 144 3.34 27.37 -2.54
CA ALA A 144 3.17 28.19 -3.74
C ALA A 144 2.40 27.41 -4.81
N PRO A 145 1.39 27.97 -5.47
CA PRO A 145 0.74 27.36 -6.62
C PRO A 145 1.73 27.19 -7.78
N ILE A 146 1.52 26.15 -8.62
CA ILE A 146 2.21 26.03 -9.92
C ILE A 146 1.80 27.20 -10.81
N PHE A 147 0.50 27.50 -10.83
CA PHE A 147 -0.09 28.68 -11.43
C PHE A 147 -1.43 29.02 -10.76
N CYS A 148 -1.82 30.29 -10.83
CA CYS A 148 -3.15 30.74 -10.49
C CYS A 148 -3.55 31.81 -11.51
N ARG A 149 -4.60 31.53 -12.31
CA ARG A 149 -4.96 32.35 -13.48
C ARG A 149 -6.47 32.49 -13.66
N LYS A 150 -6.93 33.59 -14.26
CA LYS A 150 -8.30 33.75 -14.70
C LYS A 150 -8.54 32.95 -15.98
N THR A 151 -9.77 32.44 -16.12
CA THR A 151 -10.31 31.82 -17.33
C THR A 151 -11.49 32.61 -17.83
N ASP A 152 -12.06 32.24 -19.00
CA ASP A 152 -13.22 32.92 -19.55
C ASP A 152 -14.46 32.86 -18.62
N THR A 153 -14.57 31.82 -17.79
CA THR A 153 -15.72 31.57 -16.92
C THR A 153 -15.44 31.70 -15.43
N GLY A 154 -14.16 31.77 -15.03
CA GLY A 154 -13.79 31.72 -13.62
C GLY A 154 -12.30 31.89 -13.40
N ALA A 155 -11.74 31.09 -12.51
CA ALA A 155 -10.29 31.00 -12.28
C ALA A 155 -9.83 29.56 -12.02
N GLU A 156 -8.58 29.30 -12.32
CA GLU A 156 -7.90 28.03 -12.06
C GLU A 156 -6.67 28.24 -11.19
N CYS A 157 -6.45 27.32 -10.27
CA CYS A 157 -5.24 27.26 -9.47
C CYS A 157 -4.74 25.82 -9.38
N ALA A 158 -3.46 25.59 -9.67
CA ALA A 158 -2.84 24.28 -9.67
C ALA A 158 -1.86 24.15 -8.52
N ILE A 159 -1.98 23.05 -7.77
CA ILE A 159 -1.08 22.70 -6.67
C ILE A 159 -0.34 21.41 -7.05
N ARG A 160 0.98 21.41 -6.88
CA ARG A 160 1.80 20.21 -7.07
C ARG A 160 1.61 19.24 -5.92
N LYS A 161 1.25 18.01 -6.23
CA LYS A 161 1.17 16.94 -5.22
C LYS A 161 2.58 16.61 -4.70
N ASP A 162 2.74 16.63 -3.39
CA ASP A 162 3.97 16.22 -2.71
C ASP A 162 3.66 15.05 -1.76
N GLY A 163 4.26 13.89 -2.01
CA GLY A 163 4.14 12.69 -1.19
C GLY A 163 5.13 12.64 -0.02
N GLY A 164 6.06 13.60 0.08
CA GLY A 164 7.15 13.49 1.04
C GLY A 164 8.10 12.35 0.70
N ASP A 165 8.53 11.61 1.72
CA ASP A 165 9.37 10.42 1.57
C ASP A 165 8.55 9.13 1.32
N ASP A 166 7.23 9.26 1.14
CA ASP A 166 6.38 8.12 0.80
C ASP A 166 6.53 7.72 -0.69
N VAL A 167 6.39 6.41 -0.96
CA VAL A 167 6.42 5.88 -2.33
C VAL A 167 5.03 6.07 -2.95
N ASP A 168 4.70 7.31 -3.29
CA ASP A 168 3.41 7.70 -3.87
C ASP A 168 3.58 8.05 -5.35
N VAL A 169 2.99 7.23 -6.22
CA VAL A 169 3.04 7.41 -7.69
C VAL A 169 2.35 8.70 -8.16
N THR A 170 1.55 9.35 -7.30
CA THR A 170 0.89 10.61 -7.58
C THR A 170 1.77 11.84 -7.28
N THR A 171 2.94 11.64 -6.67
CA THR A 171 3.89 12.73 -6.37
C THR A 171 4.30 13.45 -7.64
N GLY A 172 4.25 14.79 -7.60
CA GLY A 172 4.61 15.67 -8.71
C GLY A 172 3.44 16.02 -9.63
N LEU A 173 2.32 15.31 -9.58
CA LEU A 173 1.16 15.62 -10.44
C LEU A 173 0.53 16.97 -10.07
N PRO A 174 0.16 17.79 -11.07
CA PRO A 174 -0.66 18.98 -10.86
C PRO A 174 -2.10 18.58 -10.52
N VAL A 175 -2.59 19.06 -9.37
CA VAL A 175 -4.01 19.00 -9.00
C VAL A 175 -4.58 20.40 -9.22
N ILE A 176 -5.53 20.51 -10.12
CA ILE A 176 -6.09 21.77 -10.62
C ILE A 176 -7.51 21.92 -10.07
N ALA A 177 -7.81 23.05 -9.47
CA ALA A 177 -9.16 23.45 -9.10
C ALA A 177 -9.59 24.60 -10.01
N SER A 178 -10.66 24.39 -10.81
CA SER A 178 -11.34 25.40 -11.60
C SER A 178 -12.56 25.88 -10.84
N VAL A 179 -12.62 27.14 -10.48
CA VAL A 179 -13.69 27.76 -9.65
C VAL A 179 -14.47 28.76 -10.46
N VAL A 180 -15.79 28.69 -10.35
CA VAL A 180 -16.75 29.67 -10.92
C VAL A 180 -17.60 30.21 -9.78
N LEU A 181 -17.82 31.53 -9.78
CA LEU A 181 -18.71 32.17 -8.82
C LEU A 181 -20.17 31.93 -9.21
N GLU A 182 -21.02 31.65 -8.22
CA GLU A 182 -22.49 31.48 -8.37
C GLU A 182 -23.23 32.45 -7.47
N PRO A 183 -23.39 33.72 -7.89
CA PRO A 183 -23.94 34.75 -7.02
C PRO A 183 -25.37 34.45 -6.52
N ASP A 184 -26.15 33.75 -7.33
CA ASP A 184 -27.57 33.46 -7.07
C ASP A 184 -27.85 32.11 -6.43
N ALA A 185 -26.80 31.27 -6.26
CA ALA A 185 -26.92 29.90 -5.74
C ALA A 185 -25.92 29.68 -4.58
N PRO A 186 -26.32 29.91 -3.32
CA PRO A 186 -25.42 29.74 -2.18
C PRO A 186 -24.99 28.30 -2.02
N GLY A 187 -23.78 28.11 -1.45
CA GLY A 187 -23.17 26.80 -1.20
C GLY A 187 -22.10 26.44 -2.20
N VAL A 188 -21.56 25.22 -2.04
CA VAL A 188 -20.43 24.72 -2.85
C VAL A 188 -20.82 23.45 -3.59
N ARG A 189 -20.71 23.47 -4.91
CA ARG A 189 -20.92 22.32 -5.78
C ARG A 189 -19.58 21.83 -6.31
N ILE A 190 -19.27 20.53 -6.13
CA ILE A 190 -17.97 19.96 -6.44
C ILE A 190 -18.12 18.86 -7.51
N PHE A 191 -17.36 18.99 -8.58
CA PHE A 191 -17.35 18.11 -9.74
C PHE A 191 -15.94 17.51 -9.98
N GLY A 192 -15.90 16.31 -10.57
CA GLY A 192 -14.66 15.73 -11.07
C GLY A 192 -14.48 16.05 -12.56
N GLY A 193 -13.32 16.58 -12.90
CA GLY A 193 -12.86 16.84 -14.26
C GLY A 193 -11.91 15.77 -14.77
N GLU A 194 -11.07 16.17 -15.74
CA GLU A 194 -10.08 15.27 -16.35
C GLU A 194 -9.12 14.70 -15.32
N GLY A 195 -8.80 13.39 -15.43
CA GLY A 195 -7.89 12.69 -14.55
C GLY A 195 -8.41 12.37 -13.16
N VAL A 196 -9.62 12.82 -12.79
CA VAL A 196 -10.36 12.35 -11.62
C VAL A 196 -11.25 11.19 -12.01
N GLY A 197 -11.12 10.07 -11.28
CA GLY A 197 -11.85 8.84 -11.56
C GLY A 197 -13.33 8.92 -11.22
N ARG A 198 -14.12 8.00 -11.77
CA ARG A 198 -15.52 7.78 -11.42
C ARG A 198 -15.69 6.48 -10.69
N VAL A 199 -16.59 6.48 -9.73
CA VAL A 199 -16.96 5.26 -8.97
C VAL A 199 -17.80 4.35 -9.87
N THR A 200 -17.35 3.10 -10.06
CA THR A 200 -18.03 2.09 -10.88
C THR A 200 -18.55 0.90 -10.08
N LYS A 201 -18.07 0.74 -8.82
CA LYS A 201 -18.50 -0.33 -7.92
C LYS A 201 -19.05 0.24 -6.61
N PRO A 202 -20.06 -0.40 -6.01
CA PRO A 202 -20.59 -0.01 -4.71
C PRO A 202 -19.56 -0.29 -3.58
N GLY A 203 -19.71 0.39 -2.45
CA GLY A 203 -18.85 0.19 -1.25
C GLY A 203 -17.70 1.18 -1.14
N LEU A 204 -17.60 2.14 -2.07
CA LEU A 204 -16.74 3.31 -1.97
C LEU A 204 -17.44 4.44 -1.21
N ASP A 205 -16.66 5.47 -0.86
CA ASP A 205 -17.14 6.66 -0.15
C ASP A 205 -18.25 7.39 -0.94
N GLN A 206 -18.13 7.45 -2.27
CA GLN A 206 -19.11 8.08 -3.14
C GLN A 206 -20.00 7.04 -3.85
N PRO A 207 -21.24 7.40 -4.21
CA PRO A 207 -22.14 6.55 -4.98
C PRO A 207 -21.57 6.19 -6.37
N VAL A 208 -22.04 5.07 -6.92
CA VAL A 208 -21.73 4.66 -8.30
C VAL A 208 -22.17 5.75 -9.29
N GLY A 209 -21.28 6.10 -10.22
CA GLY A 209 -21.47 7.16 -11.21
C GLY A 209 -20.91 8.51 -10.79
N GLU A 210 -20.67 8.75 -9.50
CA GLU A 210 -20.11 9.99 -8.99
C GLU A 210 -18.59 10.06 -9.20
N ALA A 211 -18.05 11.31 -9.16
CA ALA A 211 -16.62 11.53 -9.15
C ALA A 211 -16.00 10.99 -7.85
N ALA A 212 -14.86 10.31 -7.98
CA ALA A 212 -14.13 9.72 -6.84
C ALA A 212 -13.40 10.80 -6.01
N ILE A 213 -14.19 11.74 -5.49
CA ILE A 213 -13.77 12.78 -4.54
C ILE A 213 -14.43 12.46 -3.20
N ASN A 214 -13.67 11.94 -2.25
CA ASN A 214 -14.20 11.47 -0.97
C ASN A 214 -14.78 12.59 -0.12
N HIS A 215 -15.57 12.26 0.91
CA HIS A 215 -16.30 13.25 1.73
C HIS A 215 -15.36 14.22 2.45
N VAL A 216 -14.22 13.75 3.03
CA VAL A 216 -13.27 14.64 3.71
C VAL A 216 -12.64 15.65 2.75
N PRO A 217 -12.09 15.29 1.58
CA PRO A 217 -11.72 16.25 0.55
C PRO A 217 -12.82 17.23 0.15
N ARG A 218 -14.07 16.76 -0.05
CA ARG A 218 -15.21 17.64 -0.35
C ARG A 218 -15.45 18.66 0.76
N GLN A 219 -15.40 18.22 2.01
CA GLN A 219 -15.52 19.11 3.17
C GLN A 219 -14.36 20.12 3.21
N MET A 220 -13.12 19.69 3.02
CA MET A 220 -11.95 20.58 3.00
C MET A 220 -12.06 21.65 1.90
N ILE A 221 -12.54 21.28 0.70
CA ILE A 221 -12.75 22.19 -0.42
C ILE A 221 -13.83 23.21 -0.03
N ALA A 222 -14.97 22.76 0.52
CA ALA A 222 -16.07 23.64 0.92
C ALA A 222 -15.62 24.64 2.01
N GLU A 223 -14.99 24.15 3.09
CA GLU A 223 -14.48 25.00 4.17
C GLU A 223 -13.44 26.03 3.67
N ALA A 224 -12.58 25.63 2.72
CA ALA A 224 -11.59 26.53 2.13
C ALA A 224 -12.25 27.67 1.34
N LEU A 225 -13.28 27.35 0.54
CA LEU A 225 -14.04 28.32 -0.23
C LEU A 225 -14.90 29.24 0.65
N GLU A 226 -15.58 28.70 1.66
CA GLU A 226 -16.36 29.46 2.64
C GLU A 226 -15.48 30.49 3.36
N ARG A 227 -14.27 30.10 3.74
CA ARG A 227 -13.28 31.00 4.37
C ARG A 227 -12.89 32.16 3.41
N GLU A 228 -12.64 31.86 2.13
CA GLU A 228 -12.32 32.92 1.16
C GLU A 228 -13.54 33.83 0.90
N ALA A 229 -14.77 33.27 0.91
CA ALA A 229 -15.99 34.04 0.82
C ALA A 229 -16.18 34.99 2.03
N GLU A 230 -15.98 34.48 3.25
CA GLU A 230 -16.03 35.28 4.48
C GLU A 230 -15.02 36.44 4.44
N ASN A 231 -13.76 36.13 4.06
CA ASN A 231 -12.70 37.15 3.97
C ASN A 231 -13.03 38.28 2.96
N ALA A 232 -13.78 37.96 1.90
CA ALA A 232 -14.16 38.90 0.85
C ALA A 232 -15.60 39.44 1.00
N ALA A 233 -16.31 39.08 2.08
CA ALA A 233 -17.73 39.40 2.27
C ALA A 233 -18.62 38.99 1.08
N TYR A 234 -18.29 37.87 0.42
CA TYR A 234 -19.06 37.29 -0.68
C TYR A 234 -20.15 36.36 -0.13
N THR A 235 -21.38 36.54 -0.58
CA THR A 235 -22.56 35.80 -0.08
C THR A 235 -23.12 34.78 -1.08
N GLY A 236 -22.58 34.73 -2.31
CA GLY A 236 -22.93 33.72 -3.31
C GLY A 236 -22.23 32.40 -3.07
N GLY A 237 -22.45 31.44 -3.94
CA GLY A 237 -21.81 30.12 -3.91
C GLY A 237 -20.70 29.92 -4.94
N PHE A 238 -20.25 28.69 -5.02
CA PHE A 238 -19.17 28.30 -5.91
C PHE A 238 -19.47 26.98 -6.63
N ALA A 239 -19.13 26.90 -7.91
CA ALA A 239 -18.99 25.67 -8.64
C ALA A 239 -17.48 25.34 -8.81
N VAL A 240 -17.06 24.17 -8.39
CA VAL A 240 -15.65 23.73 -8.39
C VAL A 240 -15.50 22.47 -9.18
N THR A 241 -14.60 22.46 -10.15
CA THR A 241 -14.18 21.25 -10.87
C THR A 241 -12.74 20.92 -10.51
N ILE A 242 -12.49 19.69 -10.02
CA ILE A 242 -11.16 19.21 -9.68
C ILE A 242 -10.65 18.33 -10.81
N SER A 243 -9.47 18.64 -11.35
CA SER A 243 -8.78 17.87 -12.39
C SER A 243 -7.38 17.49 -11.92
N ILE A 244 -6.84 16.39 -12.44
CA ILE A 244 -5.47 15.93 -12.15
C ILE A 244 -4.78 15.66 -13.48
N GLU A 245 -3.85 16.51 -13.85
CA GLU A 245 -3.09 16.35 -15.08
C GLU A 245 -2.27 15.03 -15.04
N GLY A 246 -2.40 14.18 -16.08
CA GLY A 246 -1.80 12.85 -16.09
C GLY A 246 -2.48 11.82 -15.18
N GLY A 247 -3.59 12.18 -14.51
CA GLY A 247 -4.26 11.32 -13.53
C GLY A 247 -4.83 10.03 -14.12
N ALA A 248 -5.37 10.07 -15.34
CA ALA A 248 -5.93 8.90 -16.00
C ALA A 248 -4.86 7.83 -16.30
N GLU A 249 -3.66 8.25 -16.72
CA GLU A 249 -2.56 7.32 -16.99
C GLU A 249 -1.95 6.79 -15.68
N THR A 250 -1.74 7.67 -14.71
CA THR A 250 -1.21 7.30 -13.40
C THR A 250 -2.15 6.32 -12.67
N ALA A 251 -3.46 6.46 -12.81
CA ALA A 251 -4.45 5.58 -12.19
C ALA A 251 -4.26 4.10 -12.57
N LYS A 252 -3.79 3.79 -13.78
CA LYS A 252 -3.50 2.44 -14.23
C LYS A 252 -2.42 1.73 -13.39
N ARG A 253 -1.55 2.50 -12.75
CA ARG A 253 -0.47 2.04 -11.87
C ARG A 253 -0.85 2.03 -10.40
N THR A 254 -2.08 2.40 -10.07
CA THR A 254 -2.62 2.43 -8.72
C THR A 254 -3.60 1.29 -8.47
N PHE A 255 -4.07 1.19 -7.24
CA PHE A 255 -5.09 0.22 -6.86
C PHE A 255 -6.51 0.63 -7.29
N ASN A 256 -6.72 1.85 -7.81
CA ASN A 256 -8.01 2.41 -8.17
C ASN A 256 -8.87 1.52 -9.08
N PRO A 257 -8.36 0.95 -10.21
CA PRO A 257 -9.17 0.09 -11.07
C PRO A 257 -9.68 -1.17 -10.34
N HIS A 258 -8.89 -1.73 -9.43
CA HIS A 258 -9.27 -2.92 -8.67
C HIS A 258 -10.44 -2.65 -7.72
N ILE A 259 -10.48 -1.49 -7.08
CA ILE A 259 -11.55 -1.09 -6.16
C ILE A 259 -12.77 -0.50 -6.86
N GLY A 260 -12.74 -0.30 -8.17
CA GLY A 260 -13.86 0.24 -8.94
C GLY A 260 -13.86 1.77 -9.03
N VAL A 261 -12.68 2.36 -9.21
CA VAL A 261 -12.50 3.75 -9.64
C VAL A 261 -11.85 3.73 -11.01
N GLU A 262 -12.55 4.21 -12.02
CA GLU A 262 -12.11 4.14 -13.42
C GLU A 262 -11.95 5.54 -14.04
N GLY A 263 -11.10 5.64 -15.06
CA GLY A 263 -10.88 6.88 -15.83
C GLY A 263 -9.97 7.90 -15.16
N GLY A 264 -9.51 7.67 -13.91
CA GLY A 264 -8.63 8.60 -13.22
C GLY A 264 -8.32 8.21 -11.79
N LEU A 265 -7.69 9.13 -11.06
CA LEU A 265 -7.31 9.00 -9.66
C LEU A 265 -8.46 9.36 -8.72
N SER A 266 -8.43 8.81 -7.51
CA SER A 266 -9.27 9.28 -6.41
C SER A 266 -8.67 10.53 -5.78
N VAL A 267 -9.52 11.50 -5.45
CA VAL A 267 -9.19 12.62 -4.58
C VAL A 267 -9.54 12.20 -3.15
N LEU A 268 -8.49 11.87 -2.37
CA LEU A 268 -8.64 11.24 -1.06
C LEU A 268 -7.70 11.87 -0.01
N GLY A 269 -7.86 11.46 1.25
CA GLY A 269 -7.03 11.83 2.37
C GLY A 269 -7.86 12.27 3.58
N THR A 270 -8.00 11.38 4.57
CA THR A 270 -8.78 11.62 5.80
C THR A 270 -8.11 12.60 6.74
N SER A 271 -6.78 12.61 6.79
CA SER A 271 -5.98 13.49 7.65
C SER A 271 -5.49 14.77 6.94
N GLY A 272 -5.53 14.77 5.60
CA GLY A 272 -4.92 15.82 4.75
C GLY A 272 -3.40 15.70 4.58
N ILE A 273 -2.73 14.86 5.37
CA ILE A 273 -1.28 14.65 5.38
C ILE A 273 -0.95 13.24 4.90
N VAL A 274 0.11 13.10 4.11
CA VAL A 274 0.72 11.82 3.77
C VAL A 274 1.86 11.55 4.75
N GLU A 275 1.70 10.52 5.56
CA GLU A 275 2.75 10.04 6.45
C GLU A 275 3.44 8.84 5.80
N PRO A 276 4.75 8.92 5.50
CA PRO A 276 5.47 7.81 4.89
C PRO A 276 5.40 6.55 5.75
N MET A 277 5.22 5.40 5.09
CA MET A 277 5.08 4.09 5.74
C MET A 277 3.92 4.01 6.75
N SER A 278 2.83 4.73 6.50
CA SER A 278 1.66 4.77 7.37
C SER A 278 0.99 3.40 7.45
N GLN A 279 0.95 2.82 8.65
CA GLN A 279 0.18 1.61 8.94
C GLN A 279 -1.33 1.88 8.77
N GLN A 280 -1.79 3.08 9.10
CA GLN A 280 -3.19 3.47 8.95
C GLN A 280 -3.64 3.44 7.49
N ALA A 281 -2.81 3.87 6.54
CA ALA A 281 -3.15 3.81 5.12
C ALA A 281 -3.39 2.36 4.63
N ILE A 282 -2.61 1.41 5.15
CA ILE A 282 -2.81 -0.01 4.84
C ILE A 282 -4.12 -0.51 5.47
N LEU A 283 -4.39 -0.16 6.73
CA LEU A 283 -5.64 -0.52 7.42
C LEU A 283 -6.86 0.07 6.72
N ASP A 284 -6.81 1.32 6.27
CA ASP A 284 -7.88 1.97 5.52
C ASP A 284 -8.16 1.24 4.19
N THR A 285 -7.10 0.76 3.52
CA THR A 285 -7.23 -0.06 2.30
C THR A 285 -7.89 -1.41 2.61
N ILE A 286 -7.48 -2.09 3.68
CA ILE A 286 -8.09 -3.36 4.11
C ILE A 286 -9.56 -3.15 4.47
N GLN A 287 -9.90 -2.08 5.17
CA GLN A 287 -11.28 -1.73 5.51
C GLN A 287 -12.14 -1.52 4.27
N LEU A 288 -11.59 -0.86 3.25
CA LEU A 288 -12.28 -0.64 1.98
C LEU A 288 -12.56 -1.97 1.26
N GLU A 289 -11.55 -2.85 1.14
CA GLU A 289 -11.71 -4.19 0.58
C GLU A 289 -12.75 -5.00 1.37
N MET A 290 -12.74 -4.90 2.70
CA MET A 290 -13.68 -5.56 3.60
C MET A 290 -15.12 -5.09 3.36
N ASN A 291 -15.34 -3.78 3.21
CA ASN A 291 -16.66 -3.23 2.91
C ASN A 291 -17.19 -3.74 1.56
N GLN A 292 -16.35 -3.80 0.54
CA GLN A 292 -16.73 -4.36 -0.77
C GLN A 292 -17.00 -5.86 -0.70
N ALA A 293 -16.19 -6.61 0.06
CA ALA A 293 -16.42 -8.04 0.31
C ALA A 293 -17.78 -8.27 1.00
N ALA A 294 -18.09 -7.42 2.00
CA ALA A 294 -19.35 -7.48 2.72
C ALA A 294 -20.57 -7.22 1.83
N LEU A 295 -20.47 -6.30 0.87
CA LEU A 295 -21.55 -6.05 -0.10
C LEU A 295 -21.76 -7.22 -1.05
N ARG A 296 -20.67 -7.86 -1.52
CA ARG A 296 -20.76 -9.06 -2.37
C ARG A 296 -21.40 -10.24 -1.61
N ALA A 297 -21.07 -10.41 -0.33
CA ALA A 297 -21.61 -11.48 0.50
C ALA A 297 -23.08 -11.29 0.92
N LYS A 298 -23.67 -10.09 0.77
CA LYS A 298 -25.09 -9.83 1.12
C LYS A 298 -26.11 -10.60 0.28
N ASN A 299 -25.74 -11.04 -0.92
CA ASN A 299 -26.63 -11.68 -1.87
C ASN A 299 -26.50 -13.22 -1.89
N THR A 300 -25.83 -13.81 -0.90
CA THR A 300 -25.66 -15.27 -0.80
C THR A 300 -26.60 -15.83 0.28
N ASP A 301 -27.28 -16.94 -0.06
CA ASP A 301 -28.02 -17.72 0.93
C ASP A 301 -27.02 -18.44 1.86
N GLY A 302 -27.23 -18.32 3.17
CA GLY A 302 -26.39 -18.96 4.19
C GLY A 302 -25.37 -18.03 4.87
N PRO A 303 -24.43 -18.59 5.64
CA PRO A 303 -23.46 -17.81 6.42
C PRO A 303 -22.59 -16.93 5.51
N ARG A 304 -22.28 -15.71 5.98
CA ARG A 304 -21.39 -14.79 5.24
C ARG A 304 -19.95 -15.26 5.38
N ARG A 305 -19.38 -15.70 4.26
CA ARG A 305 -18.07 -16.37 4.16
C ARG A 305 -17.03 -15.46 3.54
N LEU A 306 -15.79 -15.58 4.04
CA LEU A 306 -14.66 -14.73 3.64
C LEU A 306 -13.38 -15.56 3.56
N VAL A 307 -12.54 -15.31 2.56
CA VAL A 307 -11.16 -15.80 2.53
C VAL A 307 -10.20 -14.64 2.83
N LEU A 308 -9.25 -14.88 3.72
CA LEU A 308 -8.22 -13.91 4.13
C LEU A 308 -6.84 -14.41 3.68
N ALA A 309 -6.04 -13.52 3.09
CA ALA A 309 -4.69 -13.86 2.61
C ALA A 309 -3.65 -12.80 3.05
N PRO A 310 -2.60 -13.16 3.83
CA PRO A 310 -1.57 -12.23 4.29
C PRO A 310 -0.57 -11.78 3.21
N GLY A 311 -0.92 -11.81 1.95
CA GLY A 311 -0.09 -11.36 0.84
C GLY A 311 -0.23 -12.23 -0.40
N ASN A 312 0.60 -11.96 -1.41
CA ASN A 312 0.48 -12.60 -2.73
C ASN A 312 0.67 -14.13 -2.65
N TYR A 313 1.63 -14.64 -1.88
CA TYR A 313 1.80 -16.08 -1.72
C TYR A 313 0.52 -16.81 -1.27
N GLY A 314 -0.29 -16.16 -0.39
CA GLY A 314 -1.58 -16.72 0.01
C GLY A 314 -2.59 -16.74 -1.13
N LEU A 315 -2.60 -15.71 -1.97
CA LEU A 315 -3.46 -15.65 -3.16
C LEU A 315 -3.04 -16.69 -4.21
N ASP A 316 -1.74 -16.81 -4.48
CA ASP A 316 -1.19 -17.78 -5.43
C ASP A 316 -1.49 -19.22 -4.99
N TYR A 317 -1.37 -19.49 -3.69
CA TYR A 317 -1.72 -20.79 -3.11
C TYR A 317 -3.23 -21.06 -3.18
N LEU A 318 -4.05 -20.04 -2.91
CA LEU A 318 -5.51 -20.15 -3.05
C LEU A 318 -5.89 -20.52 -4.48
N ALA A 319 -5.37 -19.80 -5.47
CA ALA A 319 -5.63 -20.04 -6.89
C ALA A 319 -5.17 -21.42 -7.37
N SER A 320 -4.00 -21.88 -6.92
CA SER A 320 -3.40 -23.14 -7.39
C SER A 320 -3.88 -24.38 -6.65
N ALA A 321 -3.98 -24.31 -5.31
CA ALA A 321 -4.27 -25.45 -4.45
C ALA A 321 -5.72 -25.51 -3.93
N LEU A 322 -6.41 -24.38 -3.88
CA LEU A 322 -7.73 -24.23 -3.30
C LEU A 322 -8.73 -23.44 -4.20
N PRO A 323 -8.73 -23.65 -5.55
CA PRO A 323 -9.50 -22.83 -6.49
C PRO A 323 -11.01 -22.83 -6.22
N GLN A 324 -11.53 -23.87 -5.57
CA GLN A 324 -12.96 -23.97 -5.21
C GLN A 324 -13.40 -22.90 -4.21
N PHE A 325 -12.48 -22.23 -3.51
CA PHE A 325 -12.78 -21.18 -2.54
C PHE A 325 -12.63 -19.76 -3.12
N GLU A 326 -12.12 -19.59 -4.35
CA GLU A 326 -12.05 -18.28 -5.04
C GLU A 326 -13.44 -17.69 -5.33
N ARG A 327 -14.49 -18.51 -5.28
CA ARG A 327 -15.89 -18.06 -5.40
C ARG A 327 -16.35 -17.14 -4.25
N PHE A 328 -15.66 -17.20 -3.11
CA PHE A 328 -15.94 -16.33 -1.96
C PHE A 328 -15.15 -15.02 -2.05
N PRO A 329 -15.62 -13.94 -1.42
CA PRO A 329 -14.83 -12.73 -1.32
C PRO A 329 -13.46 -13.00 -0.71
N VAL A 330 -12.41 -12.42 -1.30
CA VAL A 330 -11.03 -12.52 -0.81
C VAL A 330 -10.57 -11.14 -0.39
N VAL A 331 -9.99 -11.02 0.82
CA VAL A 331 -9.40 -9.77 1.33
C VAL A 331 -7.94 -10.00 1.72
N LYS A 332 -7.08 -9.09 1.27
CA LYS A 332 -5.65 -9.10 1.62
C LYS A 332 -5.44 -8.47 2.99
N THR A 333 -4.88 -9.22 3.94
CA THR A 333 -4.66 -8.72 5.31
C THR A 333 -3.32 -8.02 5.50
N SER A 334 -2.40 -8.11 4.54
CA SER A 334 -1.00 -7.71 4.73
C SER A 334 -0.41 -8.40 5.99
N ASN A 335 0.09 -7.62 6.94
CA ASN A 335 0.58 -8.11 8.23
C ASN A 335 -0.45 -7.93 9.37
N PHE A 336 -1.59 -7.27 9.10
CA PHE A 336 -2.58 -6.83 10.09
C PHE A 336 -3.69 -7.87 10.26
N ILE A 337 -3.33 -9.11 10.60
CA ILE A 337 -4.29 -10.23 10.71
C ILE A 337 -5.34 -9.93 11.79
N GLY A 338 -4.91 -9.47 12.97
CA GLY A 338 -5.83 -9.17 14.07
C GLY A 338 -6.84 -8.08 13.73
N ASP A 339 -6.36 -6.95 13.19
CA ASP A 339 -7.22 -5.83 12.80
C ASP A 339 -8.19 -6.26 11.69
N THR A 340 -7.73 -7.09 10.75
CA THR A 340 -8.58 -7.60 9.67
C THR A 340 -9.68 -8.54 10.20
N LEU A 341 -9.39 -9.36 11.21
CA LEU A 341 -10.40 -10.19 11.86
C LEU A 341 -11.46 -9.33 12.57
N ASP A 342 -11.05 -8.26 13.24
CA ASP A 342 -11.98 -7.32 13.89
C ASP A 342 -12.87 -6.63 12.84
N MET A 343 -12.28 -6.18 11.72
CA MET A 343 -13.01 -5.59 10.58
C MET A 343 -14.02 -6.58 9.99
N ALA A 344 -13.64 -7.85 9.84
CA ALA A 344 -14.53 -8.90 9.32
C ALA A 344 -15.71 -9.16 10.25
N ALA A 345 -15.46 -9.25 11.56
CA ALA A 345 -16.52 -9.39 12.57
C ALA A 345 -17.46 -8.17 12.56
N ALA A 346 -16.92 -6.95 12.53
CA ALA A 346 -17.69 -5.71 12.44
C ALA A 346 -18.52 -5.61 11.14
N ALA A 347 -18.02 -6.20 10.03
CA ALA A 347 -18.73 -6.31 8.77
C ALA A 347 -19.77 -7.46 8.75
N ASN A 348 -19.99 -8.12 9.87
CA ASN A 348 -20.92 -9.25 10.06
C ASN A 348 -20.60 -10.47 9.17
N PHE A 349 -19.32 -10.79 8.97
CA PHE A 349 -18.93 -12.11 8.48
C PHE A 349 -19.05 -13.13 9.62
N GLU A 350 -19.50 -14.32 9.28
CA GLU A 350 -19.72 -15.42 10.23
C GLU A 350 -18.63 -16.47 10.16
N GLU A 351 -17.99 -16.61 8.99
CA GLU A 351 -16.98 -17.62 8.71
C GLU A 351 -15.82 -17.02 7.90
N ALA A 352 -14.58 -17.33 8.30
CA ALA A 352 -13.38 -16.96 7.55
C ALA A 352 -12.36 -18.08 7.46
N LEU A 353 -11.73 -18.19 6.29
CA LEU A 353 -10.60 -19.07 6.03
C LEU A 353 -9.35 -18.22 5.79
N LEU A 354 -8.39 -18.28 6.72
CA LEU A 354 -7.10 -17.59 6.62
C LEU A 354 -6.10 -18.51 5.91
N VAL A 355 -5.66 -18.16 4.71
CA VAL A 355 -4.72 -18.95 3.89
C VAL A 355 -3.38 -18.24 3.82
N GLY A 356 -2.31 -18.82 4.37
CA GLY A 356 -1.05 -18.14 4.42
C GLY A 356 0.20 -19.00 4.59
N HIS A 357 1.33 -18.42 4.17
CA HIS A 357 2.64 -19.05 4.31
C HIS A 357 3.04 -19.16 5.78
N ILE A 358 3.68 -20.28 6.15
CA ILE A 358 4.10 -20.60 7.53
C ILE A 358 4.96 -19.49 8.14
N GLY A 359 5.81 -18.83 7.35
CA GLY A 359 6.67 -17.73 7.80
C GLY A 359 5.92 -16.56 8.45
N LYS A 360 4.64 -16.38 8.11
CA LYS A 360 3.77 -15.40 8.79
C LYS A 360 2.87 -16.06 9.83
N LEU A 361 2.18 -17.14 9.45
CA LEU A 361 1.13 -17.71 10.28
C LEU A 361 1.63 -18.43 11.52
N VAL A 362 2.87 -18.94 11.54
CA VAL A 362 3.46 -19.54 12.74
C VAL A 362 3.48 -18.57 13.93
N LYS A 363 3.61 -17.26 13.66
CA LYS A 363 3.60 -16.22 14.70
C LYS A 363 2.28 -16.15 15.48
N LEU A 364 1.18 -16.54 14.83
CA LEU A 364 -0.14 -16.61 15.47
C LEU A 364 -0.18 -17.63 16.62
N ALA A 365 0.66 -18.66 16.57
CA ALA A 365 0.76 -19.63 17.68
C ALA A 365 1.27 -19.01 18.99
N ALA A 366 1.97 -17.87 18.89
CA ALA A 366 2.35 -17.04 20.05
C ALA A 366 1.39 -15.86 20.30
N GLY A 367 0.25 -15.78 19.59
CA GLY A 367 -0.69 -14.67 19.69
C GLY A 367 -0.26 -13.38 19.00
N VAL A 368 0.79 -13.42 18.17
CA VAL A 368 1.28 -12.25 17.40
C VAL A 368 0.35 -12.00 16.21
N MET A 369 -0.57 -11.06 16.34
CA MET A 369 -1.60 -10.77 15.35
C MET A 369 -1.19 -9.74 14.29
N ASN A 370 -0.12 -8.98 14.52
CA ASN A 370 0.58 -8.22 13.49
C ASN A 370 1.89 -8.94 13.16
N THR A 371 1.93 -9.59 11.99
CA THR A 371 3.04 -10.47 11.59
C THR A 371 4.25 -9.75 11.01
N HIS A 372 4.28 -8.41 11.03
CA HIS A 372 5.43 -7.64 10.60
C HIS A 372 6.64 -7.92 11.50
N SER A 373 7.83 -8.09 10.91
CA SER A 373 9.06 -8.42 11.66
C SER A 373 9.46 -7.36 12.69
N HIS A 374 9.14 -6.07 12.43
CA HIS A 374 9.38 -4.99 13.38
C HIS A 374 8.46 -5.04 14.61
N THR A 375 7.32 -5.73 14.52
CA THR A 375 6.41 -5.90 15.66
C THR A 375 6.91 -7.03 16.55
N ALA A 376 7.13 -8.19 15.96
CA ALA A 376 7.71 -9.35 16.62
C ALA A 376 8.19 -10.36 15.58
N ASP A 377 9.27 -11.08 15.85
CA ASP A 377 9.62 -12.27 15.09
C ASP A 377 9.04 -13.52 15.77
N GLY A 378 9.68 -14.10 16.74
CA GLY A 378 9.20 -15.22 17.54
C GLY A 378 9.04 -16.54 16.78
N ARG A 379 9.46 -16.65 15.52
CA ARG A 379 9.30 -17.86 14.71
C ARG A 379 10.10 -19.03 15.26
N ALA A 380 11.38 -18.82 15.54
CA ALA A 380 12.30 -19.83 16.09
C ALA A 380 11.81 -20.30 17.48
N GLU A 381 11.41 -19.35 18.31
CA GLU A 381 10.89 -19.60 19.66
C GLU A 381 9.62 -20.45 19.62
N VAL A 382 8.70 -20.19 18.72
CA VAL A 382 7.48 -20.99 18.54
C VAL A 382 7.85 -22.42 18.14
N PHE A 383 8.68 -22.61 17.12
CA PHE A 383 9.13 -23.94 16.71
C PHE A 383 9.85 -24.67 17.84
N CYS A 384 10.79 -24.01 18.51
CA CYS A 384 11.54 -24.58 19.63
C CYS A 384 10.63 -24.99 20.80
N ALA A 385 9.68 -24.11 21.21
CA ALA A 385 8.77 -24.40 22.32
C ALA A 385 7.87 -25.60 21.99
N HIS A 386 7.28 -25.65 20.79
CA HIS A 386 6.42 -26.76 20.38
C HIS A 386 7.19 -28.05 20.15
N ALA A 387 8.44 -27.97 19.63
CA ALA A 387 9.32 -29.13 19.51
C ALA A 387 9.70 -29.72 20.87
N ALA A 388 10.01 -28.86 21.84
CA ALA A 388 10.30 -29.30 23.22
C ALA A 388 9.11 -30.03 23.86
N LEU A 389 7.87 -29.52 23.67
CA LEU A 389 6.65 -30.17 24.12
C LEU A 389 6.43 -31.55 23.46
N CYS A 390 6.93 -31.73 22.23
CA CYS A 390 6.88 -32.99 21.49
C CYS A 390 8.08 -33.90 21.74
N GLY A 391 8.94 -33.58 22.74
CA GLY A 391 10.06 -34.42 23.15
C GLY A 391 11.35 -34.19 22.35
N ALA A 392 11.54 -33.07 21.69
CA ALA A 392 12.79 -32.73 21.02
C ALA A 392 13.96 -32.65 22.00
N SER A 393 15.13 -33.12 21.52
CA SER A 393 16.37 -33.02 22.30
C SER A 393 16.84 -31.55 22.39
N ARG A 394 17.76 -31.28 23.33
CA ARG A 394 18.35 -29.95 23.48
C ARG A 394 19.07 -29.49 22.21
N GLU A 395 19.72 -30.43 21.52
CA GLU A 395 20.43 -30.16 20.26
C GLU A 395 19.45 -29.74 19.15
N VAL A 396 18.30 -30.42 19.02
CA VAL A 396 17.25 -30.06 18.07
C VAL A 396 16.68 -28.68 18.42
N CYS A 397 16.38 -28.42 19.70
CA CYS A 397 15.91 -27.11 20.14
C CYS A 397 16.93 -26.00 19.84
N GLY A 398 18.21 -26.25 20.06
CA GLY A 398 19.30 -25.34 19.71
C GLY A 398 19.34 -25.04 18.21
N ALA A 399 19.30 -26.06 17.40
CA ALA A 399 19.29 -25.92 15.93
C ALA A 399 18.06 -25.12 15.42
N LEU A 400 16.89 -25.32 16.04
CA LEU A 400 15.68 -24.53 15.71
C LEU A 400 15.84 -23.05 16.06
N MET A 401 16.50 -22.73 17.19
CA MET A 401 16.77 -21.34 17.60
C MET A 401 17.76 -20.64 16.67
N ASP A 402 18.70 -21.38 16.09
CA ASP A 402 19.72 -20.88 15.15
C ASP A 402 19.22 -20.86 13.69
N ALA A 403 18.03 -21.40 13.41
CA ALA A 403 17.50 -21.50 12.06
C ALA A 403 17.11 -20.14 11.50
N ALA A 404 17.63 -19.78 10.31
CA ALA A 404 17.38 -18.51 9.67
C ALA A 404 15.95 -18.38 9.08
N THR A 405 15.32 -19.49 8.72
CA THR A 405 14.02 -19.53 8.04
C THR A 405 13.10 -20.61 8.63
N THR A 406 11.79 -20.46 8.39
CA THR A 406 10.80 -21.47 8.77
C THR A 406 10.97 -22.78 8.00
N ASP A 407 11.46 -22.72 6.76
CA ASP A 407 11.74 -23.92 5.96
C ASP A 407 12.93 -24.70 6.55
N ALA A 408 13.97 -24.00 7.02
CA ALA A 408 15.08 -24.65 7.75
C ALA A 408 14.58 -25.28 9.07
N CYS A 409 13.62 -24.66 9.77
CA CYS A 409 13.00 -25.29 10.94
C CYS A 409 12.27 -26.59 10.57
N LEU A 410 11.56 -26.62 9.43
CA LEU A 410 10.89 -27.82 8.95
C LEU A 410 11.88 -28.94 8.58
N ASP A 411 13.00 -28.59 7.93
CA ASP A 411 14.06 -29.55 7.61
C ASP A 411 14.69 -30.17 8.88
N ILE A 412 14.96 -29.38 9.92
CA ILE A 412 15.44 -29.83 11.22
C ILE A 412 14.45 -30.79 11.87
N LEU A 413 13.17 -30.48 11.83
CA LEU A 413 12.11 -31.31 12.40
C LEU A 413 11.91 -32.60 11.62
N ASP A 414 12.11 -32.60 10.28
CA ASP A 414 12.10 -33.79 9.45
C ASP A 414 13.26 -34.73 9.84
N GLY A 415 14.46 -34.17 9.97
CA GLY A 415 15.63 -34.92 10.43
C GLY A 415 15.48 -35.55 11.82
N ALA A 416 14.68 -34.92 12.68
CA ALA A 416 14.35 -35.40 14.03
C ALA A 416 13.11 -36.32 14.09
N GLY A 417 12.37 -36.49 13.00
CA GLY A 417 11.08 -37.21 12.96
C GLY A 417 9.97 -36.59 13.76
N LEU A 418 10.02 -35.25 13.99
CA LEU A 418 9.11 -34.51 14.85
C LEU A 418 8.17 -33.54 14.10
N ARG A 419 8.29 -33.45 12.76
CA ARG A 419 7.52 -32.47 11.98
C ARG A 419 6.01 -32.58 12.21
N ALA A 420 5.44 -33.78 12.11
CA ALA A 420 4.01 -33.97 12.22
C ALA A 420 3.46 -33.56 13.60
N PRO A 421 3.99 -34.09 14.73
CA PRO A 421 3.45 -33.69 16.05
C PRO A 421 3.70 -32.20 16.38
N VAL A 422 4.81 -31.60 15.92
CA VAL A 422 5.10 -30.17 16.13
C VAL A 422 4.13 -29.31 15.35
N LEU A 423 3.88 -29.60 14.08
CA LEU A 423 2.91 -28.85 13.27
C LEU A 423 1.48 -28.98 13.85
N GLU A 424 1.09 -30.17 14.31
CA GLU A 424 -0.23 -30.35 14.99
C GLU A 424 -0.34 -29.47 16.24
N SER A 425 0.72 -29.43 17.06
CA SER A 425 0.78 -28.57 18.24
C SER A 425 0.71 -27.08 17.90
N ILE A 426 1.44 -26.64 16.86
CA ILE A 426 1.41 -25.25 16.34
C ILE A 426 0.01 -24.91 15.82
N LEU A 427 -0.60 -25.77 15.00
CA LEU A 427 -1.94 -25.56 14.47
C LEU A 427 -3.00 -25.44 15.57
N ALA A 428 -2.90 -26.23 16.64
CA ALA A 428 -3.77 -26.12 17.80
C ALA A 428 -3.60 -24.76 18.52
N ALA A 429 -2.38 -24.29 18.68
CA ALA A 429 -2.08 -22.99 19.28
C ALA A 429 -2.58 -21.83 18.40
N ILE A 430 -2.41 -21.91 17.08
CA ILE A 430 -2.97 -20.95 16.13
C ILE A 430 -4.48 -20.87 16.28
N GLN A 431 -5.18 -22.03 16.29
CA GLN A 431 -6.64 -22.06 16.46
C GLN A 431 -7.06 -21.38 17.76
N LEU A 432 -6.39 -21.69 18.89
CA LEU A 432 -6.68 -21.07 20.18
C LEU A 432 -6.62 -19.54 20.12
N HIS A 433 -5.61 -18.98 19.45
CA HIS A 433 -5.45 -17.52 19.35
C HIS A 433 -6.42 -16.89 18.36
N LEU A 434 -6.77 -17.59 17.27
CA LEU A 434 -7.83 -17.16 16.35
C LEU A 434 -9.19 -17.12 17.07
N ASP A 435 -9.54 -18.17 17.82
CA ASP A 435 -10.81 -18.23 18.56
C ASP A 435 -10.91 -17.12 19.61
N ARG A 436 -9.82 -16.85 20.32
CA ARG A 436 -9.76 -15.75 21.29
C ARG A 436 -9.96 -14.37 20.66
N ARG A 437 -9.42 -14.15 19.45
CA ARG A 437 -9.55 -12.87 18.74
C ARG A 437 -10.93 -12.73 18.11
N ALA A 438 -11.44 -13.77 17.49
CA ALA A 438 -12.70 -13.76 16.77
C ALA A 438 -13.93 -13.62 17.69
N GLY A 439 -13.84 -14.08 18.93
CA GLY A 439 -14.99 -14.14 19.84
C GLY A 439 -16.03 -15.20 19.40
N GLY A 440 -17.13 -15.33 20.15
CA GLY A 440 -18.06 -16.45 20.01
C GLY A 440 -18.98 -16.46 18.78
N GLY A 441 -18.99 -15.40 17.95
CA GLY A 441 -19.91 -15.28 16.80
C GLY A 441 -19.24 -15.37 15.42
N PHE A 442 -17.92 -15.49 15.36
CA PHE A 442 -17.15 -15.49 14.13
C PHE A 442 -16.19 -16.71 14.10
N ARG A 443 -16.43 -17.67 13.21
CA ARG A 443 -15.63 -18.89 13.07
C ARG A 443 -14.45 -18.62 12.12
N VAL A 444 -13.22 -18.75 12.60
CA VAL A 444 -12.01 -18.54 11.82
C VAL A 444 -11.12 -19.78 11.86
N GLY A 445 -10.73 -20.27 10.68
CA GLY A 445 -9.74 -21.35 10.56
C GLY A 445 -8.56 -20.91 9.70
N ALA A 446 -7.39 -21.55 9.88
CA ALA A 446 -6.18 -21.26 9.12
C ALA A 446 -5.68 -22.46 8.34
N VAL A 447 -5.22 -22.21 7.11
CA VAL A 447 -4.52 -23.15 6.22
C VAL A 447 -3.08 -22.69 6.09
N LEU A 448 -2.14 -23.55 6.43
CA LEU A 448 -0.70 -23.28 6.41
C LEU A 448 -0.03 -24.01 5.24
N PHE A 449 0.86 -23.31 4.56
CA PHE A 449 1.71 -23.89 3.51
C PHE A 449 3.11 -23.28 3.54
N SER A 450 4.04 -23.94 2.88
CA SER A 450 5.37 -23.44 2.52
C SER A 450 5.54 -23.53 1.00
N ASN A 451 6.29 -22.62 0.41
CA ASN A 451 6.62 -22.71 -1.01
C ASN A 451 7.55 -23.88 -1.31
N GLN A 452 8.40 -24.26 -0.37
CA GLN A 452 9.34 -25.38 -0.50
C GLN A 452 8.71 -26.74 -0.15
N HIS A 453 7.90 -26.79 0.92
CA HIS A 453 7.36 -28.04 1.46
C HIS A 453 5.89 -28.29 1.09
N GLY A 454 5.24 -27.39 0.35
CA GLY A 454 3.84 -27.51 -0.02
C GLY A 454 2.88 -27.36 1.16
N PRO A 455 1.74 -28.09 1.16
CA PRO A 455 0.75 -28.05 2.23
C PRO A 455 1.36 -28.53 3.56
N LEU A 456 1.12 -27.77 4.65
CA LEU A 456 1.62 -28.07 5.99
C LEU A 456 0.53 -28.47 6.98
N GLY A 457 -0.72 -28.15 6.66
CA GLY A 457 -1.88 -28.54 7.44
C GLY A 457 -2.87 -27.43 7.67
N GLU A 458 -4.00 -27.80 8.26
CA GLU A 458 -5.13 -26.92 8.57
C GLU A 458 -5.50 -27.00 10.05
N THR A 459 -5.90 -25.90 10.62
CA THR A 459 -6.50 -25.88 11.97
C THR A 459 -7.81 -26.66 11.99
N LYS A 460 -8.28 -27.02 13.19
CA LYS A 460 -9.53 -27.80 13.35
C LYS A 460 -10.71 -27.10 12.67
N THR A 461 -10.91 -25.82 12.95
CA THR A 461 -12.00 -25.03 12.36
C THR A 461 -11.83 -24.90 10.83
N ALA A 462 -10.60 -24.78 10.31
CA ALA A 462 -10.39 -24.73 8.86
C ALA A 462 -10.85 -26.04 8.17
N LYS A 463 -10.56 -27.21 8.75
CA LYS A 463 -11.00 -28.51 8.23
C LYS A 463 -12.54 -28.59 8.17
N GLU A 464 -13.20 -28.14 9.24
CA GLU A 464 -14.67 -28.09 9.31
C GLU A 464 -15.24 -27.15 8.25
N LEU A 465 -14.76 -25.90 8.19
CA LEU A 465 -15.19 -24.89 7.20
C LEU A 465 -14.97 -25.35 5.77
N MET A 466 -13.80 -25.90 5.47
CA MET A 466 -13.48 -26.39 4.12
C MET A 466 -14.39 -27.55 3.70
N ALA A 467 -14.82 -28.40 4.62
CA ALA A 467 -15.80 -29.45 4.33
C ALA A 467 -17.21 -28.89 4.09
N GLU A 468 -17.65 -27.95 4.94
CA GLU A 468 -18.95 -27.27 4.84
C GLU A 468 -19.05 -26.37 3.58
N TRP A 469 -17.96 -25.71 3.20
CA TRP A 469 -17.93 -24.82 2.05
C TRP A 469 -17.87 -25.54 0.68
N LYS A 470 -17.52 -26.82 0.66
CA LYS A 470 -17.53 -27.64 -0.58
C LYS A 470 -18.93 -28.06 -1.01
N MET A 471 -19.90 -28.06 -0.10
CA MET A 471 -21.30 -28.34 -0.38
C MET A 471 -22.00 -27.12 -0.96
#